data_bd9899977baa7a8eb55a17396ddc38dd
#
_entry.id   bd9899977baa7a8eb55a17396ddc38dd
#
_cell.length_a   1.000
_cell.length_b   1.000
_cell.length_c   1.000
_cell.angle_alpha   90.00
_cell.angle_beta   90.00
_cell.angle_gamma   90.00
#
_symmetry.space_group_name_H-M   'P 1'
#
loop_
_entity.id
_entity.type
_entity.pdbx_description
1 polymer ?
#
loop_
_entity_poly.entity_id
_entity_poly.type
_entity_poly.pdbx_seq_one_letter_code
_entity_poly.pdbx_strand_id
1 'polypeptide(L)'
;MSVGILGTKLGMTQVFDEEGRSIPVTVVQAGPCTITQIKTKQTDGYTAVQLGYHEVKPKRLNKPELGHLAKSSAPPLRHLYEYRLDDTSQFELGQAVSADIFSAGQIVDVSGTSIGRGFAGYQKRHNFKRGPMAHGSKNHRLPGSTGPGTTPGRTFPGKRMAGRLGGTRVTIRKLQVVRVDVERNLLLIKGAVPGKPGALLSVVPAKKVGR
;
A
#
# COMPACT_ATOMS: atom_id res chain seq x y z
N MET A 1 3.76 -5.15 17.85
CA MET A 1 3.35 -4.96 16.43
C MET A 1 3.78 -6.18 15.65
N SER A 2 3.01 -6.64 14.65
CA SER A 2 3.37 -7.81 13.83
C SER A 2 4.09 -7.39 12.54
N VAL A 3 5.00 -8.25 12.08
CA VAL A 3 5.68 -8.04 10.80
C VAL A 3 4.68 -8.14 9.66
N GLY A 4 4.89 -7.34 8.62
CA GLY A 4 4.15 -7.43 7.37
C GLY A 4 4.98 -8.10 6.29
N ILE A 5 4.43 -8.22 5.09
CA ILE A 5 5.13 -8.71 3.91
C ILE A 5 5.00 -7.75 2.75
N LEU A 6 6.00 -7.71 1.89
CA LEU A 6 5.92 -7.03 0.60
C LEU A 6 5.42 -8.00 -0.46
N GLY A 7 4.65 -7.48 -1.40
CA GLY A 7 4.15 -8.27 -2.50
C GLY A 7 3.83 -7.43 -3.74
N THR A 8 3.55 -8.13 -4.82
CA THR A 8 3.15 -7.52 -6.11
C THR A 8 1.71 -7.89 -6.41
N LYS A 9 0.90 -6.89 -6.75
CA LYS A 9 -0.47 -7.10 -7.25
C LYS A 9 -0.42 -7.81 -8.60
N LEU A 10 -0.95 -9.00 -8.71
CA LEU A 10 -1.04 -9.71 -9.99
C LEU A 10 -2.29 -9.28 -10.76
N GLY A 11 -3.44 -9.30 -10.11
CA GLY A 11 -4.71 -8.97 -10.74
C GLY A 11 -5.88 -9.19 -9.81
N MET A 12 -7.08 -9.18 -10.38
CA MET A 12 -8.31 -9.52 -9.66
C MET A 12 -9.03 -10.67 -10.37
N THR A 13 -9.64 -11.52 -9.57
CA THR A 13 -10.47 -12.64 -10.01
C THR A 13 -11.62 -12.85 -9.02
N GLN A 14 -12.36 -13.91 -9.19
CA GLN A 14 -13.38 -14.34 -8.24
C GLN A 14 -13.12 -15.78 -7.82
N VAL A 15 -13.49 -16.12 -6.61
CA VAL A 15 -13.56 -17.48 -6.08
C VAL A 15 -14.97 -17.71 -5.55
N PHE A 16 -15.40 -18.96 -5.57
CA PHE A 16 -16.71 -19.33 -5.05
C PHE A 16 -16.53 -19.96 -3.67
N ASP A 17 -17.42 -19.63 -2.74
CA ASP A 17 -17.51 -20.30 -1.45
C ASP A 17 -18.29 -21.61 -1.55
N GLU A 18 -18.40 -22.32 -0.43
CA GLU A 18 -19.12 -23.61 -0.36
C GLU A 18 -20.62 -23.48 -0.67
N GLU A 19 -21.17 -22.28 -0.48
CA GLU A 19 -22.58 -21.98 -0.79
C GLU A 19 -22.77 -21.48 -2.25
N GLY A 20 -21.71 -21.50 -3.07
CA GLY A 20 -21.74 -21.05 -4.47
C GLY A 20 -21.75 -19.53 -4.66
N ARG A 21 -21.53 -18.72 -3.60
CA ARG A 21 -21.48 -17.27 -3.71
C ARG A 21 -20.13 -16.82 -4.27
N SER A 22 -20.16 -15.91 -5.23
CA SER A 22 -18.96 -15.31 -5.80
C SER A 22 -18.32 -14.30 -4.84
N ILE A 23 -17.05 -14.54 -4.50
CA ILE A 23 -16.22 -13.64 -3.69
C ILE A 23 -15.21 -12.99 -4.61
N PRO A 24 -15.26 -11.64 -4.82
CA PRO A 24 -14.23 -10.94 -5.58
C PRO A 24 -12.94 -10.91 -4.78
N VAL A 25 -11.82 -11.31 -5.40
CA VAL A 25 -10.51 -11.34 -4.74
C VAL A 25 -9.45 -10.67 -5.60
N THR A 26 -8.50 -10.04 -4.92
CA THR A 26 -7.23 -9.62 -5.52
C THR A 26 -6.17 -10.68 -5.22
N VAL A 27 -5.46 -11.10 -6.25
CA VAL A 27 -4.32 -12.01 -6.14
C VAL A 27 -3.05 -11.19 -5.96
N VAL A 28 -2.35 -11.44 -4.87
CA VAL A 28 -1.09 -10.77 -4.52
C VAL A 28 -0.01 -11.83 -4.40
N GLN A 29 1.07 -11.67 -5.14
CA GLN A 29 2.30 -12.45 -4.93
C GLN A 29 3.03 -11.85 -3.73
N ALA A 30 2.99 -12.51 -2.59
CA ALA A 30 3.48 -12.04 -1.31
C ALA A 30 4.79 -12.75 -0.94
N GLY A 31 5.91 -12.06 -1.15
CA GLY A 31 7.24 -12.62 -0.92
C GLY A 31 7.73 -13.54 -2.07
N PRO A 32 8.81 -14.33 -1.83
CA PRO A 32 9.59 -14.32 -0.61
C PRO A 32 10.29 -12.97 -0.38
N CYS A 33 10.34 -12.54 0.87
CA CYS A 33 11.08 -11.35 1.29
C CYS A 33 12.27 -11.78 2.12
N THR A 34 13.41 -11.07 2.03
CA THR A 34 14.60 -11.36 2.84
C THR A 34 14.80 -10.27 3.88
N ILE A 35 15.14 -10.63 5.11
CA ILE A 35 15.49 -9.67 6.16
C ILE A 35 16.89 -9.11 5.86
N THR A 36 16.94 -7.82 5.54
CA THR A 36 18.16 -7.12 5.13
C THR A 36 18.82 -6.34 6.27
N GLN A 37 18.05 -5.95 7.29
CA GLN A 37 18.57 -5.26 8.47
C GLN A 37 17.62 -5.43 9.65
N ILE A 38 18.18 -5.57 10.84
CA ILE A 38 17.46 -5.51 12.11
C ILE A 38 17.93 -4.24 12.83
N LYS A 39 17.00 -3.36 13.16
CA LYS A 39 17.25 -2.10 13.85
C LYS A 39 16.92 -2.23 15.32
N THR A 40 17.82 -1.71 16.16
CA THR A 40 17.70 -1.74 17.61
C THR A 40 17.64 -0.34 18.21
N LYS A 41 17.07 -0.22 19.41
CA LYS A 41 17.01 1.07 20.12
C LYS A 41 18.39 1.67 20.41
N GLN A 42 19.41 0.81 20.58
CA GLN A 42 20.77 1.25 20.93
C GLN A 42 21.48 1.90 19.74
N THR A 43 21.32 1.34 18.53
CA THR A 43 22.03 1.80 17.33
C THR A 43 21.21 2.80 16.52
N ASP A 44 19.89 2.55 16.38
CA ASP A 44 19.03 3.29 15.47
C ASP A 44 17.97 4.17 16.17
N GLY A 45 17.87 4.08 17.50
CA GLY A 45 16.89 4.81 18.29
C GLY A 45 15.47 4.21 18.29
N TYR A 46 15.22 3.17 17.51
CA TYR A 46 13.94 2.45 17.42
C TYR A 46 14.15 1.01 16.99
N THR A 47 13.13 0.17 17.24
CA THR A 47 13.16 -1.26 16.92
C THR A 47 12.36 -1.51 15.63
N ALA A 48 12.99 -2.13 14.63
CA ALA A 48 12.37 -2.44 13.34
C ALA A 48 13.09 -3.58 12.61
N VAL A 49 12.39 -4.22 11.69
CA VAL A 49 12.96 -5.18 10.73
C VAL A 49 12.80 -4.61 9.34
N GLN A 50 13.88 -4.56 8.57
CA GLN A 50 13.86 -4.18 7.18
C GLN A 50 13.75 -5.42 6.30
N LEU A 51 12.75 -5.45 5.43
CA LEU A 51 12.54 -6.49 4.43
C LEU A 51 12.93 -6.00 3.04
N GLY A 52 13.64 -6.85 2.32
CA GLY A 52 13.92 -6.68 0.91
C GLY A 52 13.01 -7.55 0.05
N TYR A 53 12.58 -7.03 -1.10
CA TYR A 53 11.68 -7.72 -2.03
C TYR A 53 12.02 -7.43 -3.49
N HIS A 54 11.72 -8.37 -4.37
CA HIS A 54 11.89 -8.34 -5.82
C HIS A 54 13.35 -8.31 -6.26
N GLU A 55 13.88 -9.48 -6.54
CA GLU A 55 15.24 -9.64 -7.03
C GLU A 55 15.45 -9.01 -8.41
N VAL A 56 16.59 -8.36 -8.60
CA VAL A 56 16.95 -7.68 -9.83
C VAL A 56 18.41 -7.92 -10.19
N LYS A 57 18.77 -7.66 -11.44
CA LYS A 57 20.19 -7.76 -11.86
C LYS A 57 21.03 -6.73 -11.09
N PRO A 58 22.25 -7.08 -10.61
CA PRO A 58 23.09 -6.17 -9.81
C PRO A 58 23.31 -4.80 -10.45
N LYS A 59 23.42 -4.74 -11.78
CA LYS A 59 23.59 -3.49 -12.53
C LYS A 59 22.42 -2.49 -12.42
N ARG A 60 21.29 -2.89 -11.84
CA ARG A 60 20.14 -2.01 -11.60
C ARG A 60 20.17 -1.32 -10.23
N LEU A 61 21.15 -1.68 -9.40
CA LEU A 61 21.36 -1.10 -8.07
C LEU A 61 22.66 -0.32 -8.05
N ASN A 62 22.72 0.70 -7.20
CA ASN A 62 23.92 1.48 -6.96
C ASN A 62 24.90 0.71 -6.05
N LYS A 63 26.20 1.06 -6.10
CA LYS A 63 27.23 0.44 -5.26
C LYS A 63 26.92 0.48 -3.75
N PRO A 64 26.42 1.60 -3.18
CA PRO A 64 26.02 1.63 -1.76
C PRO A 64 24.86 0.67 -1.44
N GLU A 65 23.87 0.55 -2.32
CA GLU A 65 22.74 -0.38 -2.13
C GLU A 65 23.21 -1.84 -2.15
N LEU A 66 24.09 -2.19 -3.10
CA LEU A 66 24.70 -3.51 -3.14
C LEU A 66 25.53 -3.81 -1.87
N GLY A 67 26.32 -2.81 -1.39
CA GLY A 67 27.07 -2.93 -0.16
C GLY A 67 26.19 -3.09 1.09
N HIS A 68 25.01 -2.46 1.11
CA HIS A 68 24.03 -2.65 2.17
C HIS A 68 23.46 -4.07 2.17
N LEU A 69 23.04 -4.57 1.02
CA LEU A 69 22.49 -5.93 0.88
C LEU A 69 23.53 -7.01 1.14
N ALA A 70 24.79 -6.78 0.76
CA ALA A 70 25.87 -7.73 1.01
C ALA A 70 26.11 -8.01 2.51
N LYS A 71 25.83 -7.05 3.41
CA LYS A 71 25.96 -7.23 4.87
C LYS A 71 25.01 -8.31 5.42
N SER A 72 23.88 -8.51 4.78
CA SER A 72 22.90 -9.54 5.16
C SER A 72 22.97 -10.78 4.28
N SER A 73 23.97 -10.90 3.40
CA SER A 73 24.08 -11.96 2.39
C SER A 73 22.82 -12.06 1.51
N ALA A 74 22.07 -10.99 1.39
CA ALA A 74 20.84 -10.94 0.60
C ALA A 74 21.16 -10.76 -0.89
N PRO A 75 20.34 -11.34 -1.79
CA PRO A 75 20.44 -11.07 -3.21
C PRO A 75 20.18 -9.58 -3.53
N PRO A 76 20.49 -9.12 -4.75
CA PRO A 76 20.17 -7.75 -5.17
C PRO A 76 18.65 -7.52 -5.20
N LEU A 77 18.08 -6.83 -4.19
CA LEU A 77 16.67 -6.59 -4.00
C LEU A 77 16.30 -5.14 -4.33
N ARG A 78 15.24 -4.96 -5.07
CA ARG A 78 14.81 -3.65 -5.57
C ARG A 78 14.12 -2.78 -4.53
N HIS A 79 13.32 -3.39 -3.66
CA HIS A 79 12.48 -2.68 -2.72
C HIS A 79 12.89 -3.03 -1.30
N LEU A 80 13.20 -2.01 -0.51
CA LEU A 80 13.47 -2.13 0.91
C LEU A 80 12.36 -1.42 1.67
N TYR A 81 11.83 -2.05 2.69
CA TYR A 81 10.76 -1.49 3.52
C TYR A 81 10.90 -1.91 4.97
N GLU A 82 10.64 -1.00 5.90
CA GLU A 82 10.80 -1.23 7.32
C GLU A 82 9.45 -1.43 8.02
N TYR A 83 9.42 -2.44 8.88
CA TYR A 83 8.30 -2.70 9.78
C TYR A 83 8.77 -2.47 11.21
N ARG A 84 8.19 -1.48 11.88
CA ARG A 84 8.44 -1.24 13.29
C ARG A 84 7.78 -2.31 14.13
N LEU A 85 8.54 -2.90 15.02
CA LEU A 85 8.13 -3.97 15.92
C LEU A 85 8.46 -3.60 17.36
N ASP A 86 7.76 -4.22 18.29
CA ASP A 86 8.06 -4.05 19.72
C ASP A 86 9.26 -4.92 20.13
N ASP A 87 9.39 -6.11 19.51
CA ASP A 87 10.47 -7.06 19.70
C ASP A 87 10.96 -7.60 18.35
N THR A 88 12.26 -7.76 18.22
CA THR A 88 12.93 -8.26 17.01
C THR A 88 13.78 -9.51 17.28
N SER A 89 13.73 -10.08 18.49
CA SER A 89 14.53 -11.24 18.89
C SER A 89 14.27 -12.53 18.10
N GLN A 90 13.09 -12.60 17.45
CA GLN A 90 12.67 -13.76 16.65
C GLN A 90 13.19 -13.73 15.21
N PHE A 91 13.87 -12.65 14.81
CA PHE A 91 14.28 -12.44 13.42
C PHE A 91 15.79 -12.48 13.28
N GLU A 92 16.25 -13.12 12.21
CA GLU A 92 17.66 -13.23 11.86
C GLU A 92 17.97 -12.54 10.54
N LEU A 93 19.18 -12.00 10.39
CA LEU A 93 19.62 -11.43 9.12
C LEU A 93 19.70 -12.51 8.04
N GLY A 94 19.20 -12.19 6.85
CA GLY A 94 19.16 -13.14 5.74
C GLY A 94 17.98 -14.12 5.78
N GLN A 95 17.21 -14.16 6.87
CA GLN A 95 16.02 -15.02 6.97
C GLN A 95 14.98 -14.65 5.89
N ALA A 96 14.40 -15.68 5.26
CA ALA A 96 13.30 -15.51 4.32
C ALA A 96 11.96 -15.43 5.06
N VAL A 97 11.11 -14.51 4.62
CA VAL A 97 9.72 -14.34 5.10
C VAL A 97 8.79 -14.57 3.91
N SER A 98 7.92 -15.55 4.02
CA SER A 98 6.98 -15.97 2.97
C SER A 98 5.53 -15.71 3.36
N ALA A 99 4.60 -16.14 2.50
CA ALA A 99 3.17 -15.97 2.71
C ALA A 99 2.60 -16.79 3.90
N ASP A 100 3.37 -17.71 4.43
CA ASP A 100 3.05 -18.59 5.58
C ASP A 100 2.77 -17.83 6.90
N ILE A 101 3.24 -16.59 7.02
CA ILE A 101 2.93 -15.72 8.17
C ILE A 101 1.45 -15.33 8.25
N PHE A 102 0.66 -15.58 7.19
CA PHE A 102 -0.76 -15.29 7.14
C PHE A 102 -1.58 -16.58 7.14
N SER A 103 -2.80 -16.47 7.68
CA SER A 103 -3.78 -17.57 7.68
C SER A 103 -5.06 -17.16 6.95
N ALA A 104 -5.78 -18.16 6.41
CA ALA A 104 -7.12 -17.92 5.86
C ALA A 104 -8.06 -17.37 6.94
N GLY A 105 -8.92 -16.43 6.56
CA GLY A 105 -9.82 -15.73 7.49
C GLY A 105 -9.18 -14.53 8.21
N GLN A 106 -7.86 -14.40 8.22
CA GLN A 106 -7.16 -13.30 8.89
C GLN A 106 -7.52 -11.95 8.26
N ILE A 107 -7.62 -10.93 9.11
CA ILE A 107 -7.87 -9.55 8.70
C ILE A 107 -6.54 -8.81 8.53
N VAL A 108 -6.36 -8.16 7.39
CA VAL A 108 -5.13 -7.46 7.00
C VAL A 108 -5.39 -6.03 6.54
N ASP A 109 -4.38 -5.18 6.69
CA ASP A 109 -4.33 -3.84 6.12
C ASP A 109 -3.35 -3.85 4.94
N VAL A 110 -3.79 -3.35 3.78
CA VAL A 110 -2.98 -3.34 2.55
C VAL A 110 -2.68 -1.91 2.14
N SER A 111 -1.40 -1.58 2.10
CA SER A 111 -0.90 -0.28 1.66
C SER A 111 -0.24 -0.40 0.29
N GLY A 112 -0.45 0.61 -0.54
CA GLY A 112 0.20 0.69 -1.86
C GLY A 112 0.02 2.07 -2.48
N THR A 113 0.66 2.31 -3.61
CA THR A 113 0.50 3.54 -4.37
C THR A 113 -0.73 3.44 -5.27
N SER A 114 -1.68 4.34 -5.07
CA SER A 114 -2.90 4.40 -5.87
C SER A 114 -2.60 4.75 -7.34
N ILE A 115 -3.50 4.37 -8.24
CA ILE A 115 -3.39 4.72 -9.66
C ILE A 115 -3.42 6.25 -9.81
N GLY A 116 -2.40 6.82 -10.46
CA GLY A 116 -2.35 8.25 -10.77
C GLY A 116 -3.35 8.62 -11.86
N ARG A 117 -4.06 9.73 -11.67
CA ARG A 117 -5.06 10.28 -12.61
C ARG A 117 -4.68 11.67 -13.13
N GLY A 118 -3.43 12.08 -12.92
CA GLY A 118 -2.91 13.39 -13.31
C GLY A 118 -3.59 14.54 -12.55
N PHE A 119 -3.60 15.73 -13.16
CA PHE A 119 -4.31 16.89 -12.64
C PHE A 119 -5.81 16.68 -12.85
N ALA A 120 -6.59 16.80 -11.79
CA ALA A 120 -8.03 16.60 -11.81
C ALA A 120 -8.77 17.83 -11.28
N GLY A 121 -9.85 18.21 -11.95
CA GLY A 121 -10.72 19.29 -11.53
C GLY A 121 -11.57 18.91 -10.30
N TYR A 122 -12.28 19.89 -9.79
CA TYR A 122 -13.09 19.78 -8.57
C TYR A 122 -14.08 18.63 -8.58
N GLN A 123 -14.73 18.40 -9.69
CA GLN A 123 -15.75 17.35 -9.83
C GLN A 123 -15.13 15.96 -9.69
N LYS A 124 -14.04 15.69 -10.44
CA LYS A 124 -13.38 14.38 -10.41
C LYS A 124 -12.62 14.14 -9.10
N ARG A 125 -11.99 15.19 -8.55
CA ARG A 125 -11.15 15.07 -7.35
C ARG A 125 -11.95 15.06 -6.05
N HIS A 126 -13.04 15.85 -6.00
CA HIS A 126 -13.78 16.10 -4.76
C HIS A 126 -15.28 15.85 -4.88
N ASN A 127 -15.77 15.33 -6.02
CA ASN A 127 -17.18 15.05 -6.28
C ASN A 127 -18.08 16.29 -6.20
N PHE A 128 -17.59 17.45 -6.62
CA PHE A 128 -18.40 18.66 -6.69
C PHE A 128 -19.50 18.50 -7.73
N LYS A 129 -20.69 18.99 -7.42
CA LYS A 129 -21.81 19.04 -8.37
C LYS A 129 -21.52 20.04 -9.48
N ARG A 130 -22.13 19.83 -10.64
CA ARG A 130 -22.16 20.82 -11.72
C ARG A 130 -23.14 21.94 -11.38
N GLY A 131 -22.85 23.16 -11.84
CA GLY A 131 -23.82 24.25 -11.83
C GLY A 131 -24.93 24.05 -12.86
N PRO A 132 -25.91 24.96 -12.89
CA PRO A 132 -26.97 24.92 -13.88
C PRO A 132 -26.43 24.94 -15.31
N MET A 133 -27.08 24.20 -16.22
CA MET A 133 -26.66 24.11 -17.63
C MET A 133 -27.49 25.02 -18.52
N ALA A 134 -28.52 25.68 -17.97
CA ALA A 134 -29.45 26.60 -18.65
C ALA A 134 -29.64 27.87 -17.82
N HIS A 135 -30.63 28.70 -18.18
CA HIS A 135 -30.98 29.98 -17.52
C HIS A 135 -29.81 30.97 -17.46
N GLY A 136 -28.95 31.01 -18.48
CA GLY A 136 -27.83 31.96 -18.58
C GLY A 136 -26.67 31.71 -17.64
N SER A 137 -26.63 30.57 -16.92
CA SER A 137 -25.51 30.24 -16.05
C SER A 137 -24.22 30.04 -16.86
N LYS A 138 -23.15 30.69 -16.43
CA LYS A 138 -21.78 30.48 -16.96
C LYS A 138 -20.92 29.62 -16.03
N ASN A 139 -21.49 29.18 -14.90
CA ASN A 139 -20.79 28.36 -13.88
C ASN A 139 -21.17 26.89 -14.03
N HIS A 140 -20.74 26.24 -15.11
CA HIS A 140 -21.04 24.81 -15.35
C HIS A 140 -20.17 23.86 -14.56
N ARG A 141 -18.85 24.10 -14.52
CA ARG A 141 -17.85 23.22 -13.92
C ARG A 141 -16.86 23.96 -13.00
N LEU A 142 -17.16 25.22 -12.68
CA LEU A 142 -16.30 26.04 -11.85
C LEU A 142 -16.44 25.67 -10.35
N PRO A 143 -15.44 26.02 -9.52
CA PRO A 143 -15.44 25.65 -8.10
C PRO A 143 -16.48 26.37 -7.24
N GLY A 144 -17.00 27.51 -7.75
CA GLY A 144 -17.81 28.43 -6.96
C GLY A 144 -16.97 29.29 -6.02
N SER A 145 -17.58 29.86 -5.00
CA SER A 145 -16.91 30.72 -4.03
C SER A 145 -15.77 30.01 -3.29
N THR A 146 -14.65 30.70 -3.12
CA THR A 146 -13.50 30.22 -2.34
C THR A 146 -13.53 30.63 -0.87
N GLY A 147 -14.51 31.47 -0.49
CA GLY A 147 -14.72 31.91 0.90
C GLY A 147 -15.04 33.40 0.99
N PRO A 148 -15.18 33.95 2.21
CA PRO A 148 -15.38 35.37 2.45
C PRO A 148 -14.15 36.19 2.03
N GLY A 149 -14.34 37.47 1.72
CA GLY A 149 -13.31 38.36 1.21
C GLY A 149 -12.41 38.95 2.30
N THR A 150 -12.74 40.15 2.78
CA THR A 150 -11.89 40.98 3.67
C THR A 150 -11.48 40.26 4.96
N THR A 151 -12.39 39.51 5.58
CA THR A 151 -12.10 38.67 6.74
C THR A 151 -12.37 37.22 6.37
N PRO A 152 -11.37 36.35 6.30
CA PRO A 152 -10.01 36.39 6.85
C PRO A 152 -8.93 36.99 5.91
N GLY A 153 -9.29 37.58 4.74
CA GLY A 153 -8.35 38.11 3.75
C GLY A 153 -7.54 37.06 3.00
N ARG A 154 -7.88 35.77 3.18
CA ARG A 154 -7.21 34.60 2.57
C ARG A 154 -8.16 33.43 2.42
N THR A 155 -7.81 32.48 1.56
CA THR A 155 -8.48 31.18 1.49
C THR A 155 -8.04 30.31 2.68
N PHE A 156 -8.99 29.69 3.36
CA PHE A 156 -8.68 28.80 4.48
C PHE A 156 -7.82 27.58 4.03
N PRO A 157 -6.84 27.16 4.87
CA PRO A 157 -6.13 25.90 4.64
C PRO A 157 -7.08 24.70 4.52
N GLY A 158 -6.74 23.75 3.65
CA GLY A 158 -7.58 22.56 3.42
C GLY A 158 -8.80 22.79 2.51
N LYS A 159 -9.01 24.00 1.96
CA LYS A 159 -10.04 24.23 0.95
C LYS A 159 -9.84 23.28 -0.23
N ARG A 160 -10.90 22.57 -0.61
CA ARG A 160 -10.86 21.61 -1.72
C ARG A 160 -10.71 22.34 -3.06
N MET A 161 -9.56 22.10 -3.70
CA MET A 161 -9.20 22.71 -4.99
C MET A 161 -8.78 21.64 -6.00
N ALA A 162 -8.77 22.00 -7.28
CA ALA A 162 -8.21 21.18 -8.33
C ALA A 162 -6.74 20.86 -8.02
N GLY A 163 -6.24 19.75 -8.54
CA GLY A 163 -4.86 19.33 -8.33
C GLY A 163 -4.64 17.86 -8.67
N ARG A 164 -3.47 17.35 -8.36
CA ARG A 164 -3.10 15.97 -8.61
C ARG A 164 -4.03 15.01 -7.86
N LEU A 165 -4.53 14.00 -8.56
CA LEU A 165 -5.36 12.93 -8.03
C LEU A 165 -4.66 11.59 -8.22
N GLY A 166 -4.59 10.80 -7.15
CA GLY A 166 -3.90 9.51 -7.16
C GLY A 166 -2.38 9.62 -7.20
N GLY A 167 -1.68 8.50 -7.36
CA GLY A 167 -0.23 8.43 -7.27
C GLY A 167 0.29 8.68 -5.86
N THR A 168 -0.56 8.56 -4.85
CA THR A 168 -0.24 8.71 -3.43
C THR A 168 -0.35 7.37 -2.72
N ARG A 169 0.36 7.21 -1.61
CA ARG A 169 0.21 6.04 -0.76
C ARG A 169 -1.18 6.04 -0.12
N VAL A 170 -1.88 4.91 -0.26
CA VAL A 170 -3.21 4.67 0.30
C VAL A 170 -3.19 3.33 1.03
N THR A 171 -3.87 3.26 2.17
CA THR A 171 -4.06 2.01 2.92
C THR A 171 -5.54 1.66 2.93
N ILE A 172 -5.87 0.47 2.44
CA ILE A 172 -7.20 -0.14 2.60
C ILE A 172 -7.12 -1.05 3.80
N ARG A 173 -7.97 -0.80 4.77
CA ARG A 173 -7.94 -1.48 6.07
C ARG A 173 -8.99 -2.58 6.12
N LYS A 174 -8.73 -3.56 7.00
CA LYS A 174 -9.67 -4.63 7.36
C LYS A 174 -10.12 -5.47 6.16
N LEU A 175 -9.18 -5.81 5.27
CA LEU A 175 -9.44 -6.78 4.22
C LEU A 175 -9.25 -8.20 4.76
N GLN A 176 -10.09 -9.12 4.34
CA GLN A 176 -10.00 -10.52 4.74
C GLN A 176 -9.14 -11.31 3.75
N VAL A 177 -8.23 -12.13 4.26
CA VAL A 177 -7.51 -13.13 3.49
C VAL A 177 -8.44 -14.32 3.26
N VAL A 178 -8.79 -14.60 2.00
CA VAL A 178 -9.68 -15.72 1.65
C VAL A 178 -8.91 -17.04 1.61
N ARG A 179 -7.74 -17.01 0.99
CA ARG A 179 -6.89 -18.19 0.81
C ARG A 179 -5.41 -17.80 0.80
N VAL A 180 -4.58 -18.68 1.33
CA VAL A 180 -3.11 -18.59 1.27
C VAL A 180 -2.61 -19.80 0.48
N ASP A 181 -1.79 -19.57 -0.53
CA ASP A 181 -1.07 -20.60 -1.27
C ASP A 181 0.42 -20.40 -0.98
N VAL A 182 0.94 -21.21 -0.09
CA VAL A 182 2.34 -21.10 0.39
C VAL A 182 3.32 -21.56 -0.69
N GLU A 183 2.96 -22.57 -1.50
CA GLU A 183 3.85 -23.10 -2.55
C GLU A 183 4.16 -22.04 -3.62
N ARG A 184 3.15 -21.25 -3.98
CA ARG A 184 3.25 -20.20 -5.01
C ARG A 184 3.48 -18.82 -4.41
N ASN A 185 3.54 -18.68 -3.08
CA ASN A 185 3.59 -17.41 -2.37
C ASN A 185 2.45 -16.46 -2.77
N LEU A 186 1.20 -16.96 -2.85
CA LEU A 186 0.05 -16.17 -3.22
C LEU A 186 -0.89 -15.92 -2.03
N LEU A 187 -1.35 -14.69 -1.91
CA LEU A 187 -2.43 -14.28 -1.02
C LEU A 187 -3.65 -13.87 -1.85
N LEU A 188 -4.79 -14.50 -1.61
CA LEU A 188 -6.07 -14.09 -2.17
C LEU A 188 -6.80 -13.23 -1.13
N ILE A 189 -6.88 -11.94 -1.40
CA ILE A 189 -7.45 -10.94 -0.48
C ILE A 189 -8.81 -10.51 -1.00
N LYS A 190 -9.85 -10.58 -0.17
CA LYS A 190 -11.22 -10.19 -0.52
C LYS A 190 -11.29 -8.71 -0.87
N GLY A 191 -11.79 -8.40 -2.06
CA GLY A 191 -12.02 -7.04 -2.54
C GLY A 191 -10.83 -6.42 -3.30
N ALA A 192 -10.85 -5.10 -3.42
CA ALA A 192 -9.86 -4.35 -4.17
C ALA A 192 -8.69 -3.90 -3.29
N VAL A 193 -7.49 -3.84 -3.87
CA VAL A 193 -6.29 -3.28 -3.23
C VAL A 193 -5.73 -2.11 -4.06
N PRO A 194 -4.93 -1.21 -3.48
CA PRO A 194 -4.39 -0.06 -4.20
C PRO A 194 -3.52 -0.45 -5.40
N GLY A 195 -3.45 0.44 -6.37
CA GLY A 195 -2.51 0.33 -7.50
C GLY A 195 -3.00 -0.49 -8.68
N LYS A 196 -2.26 -0.42 -9.77
CA LYS A 196 -2.44 -1.20 -11.00
C LYS A 196 -1.83 -2.60 -10.84
N PRO A 197 -2.12 -3.57 -11.72
CA PRO A 197 -1.35 -4.81 -11.81
C PRO A 197 0.16 -4.49 -11.90
N GLY A 198 1.00 -5.26 -11.21
CA GLY A 198 2.43 -5.01 -11.05
C GLY A 198 2.80 -3.97 -9.98
N ALA A 199 1.84 -3.39 -9.25
CA ALA A 199 2.13 -2.44 -8.17
C ALA A 199 2.67 -3.14 -6.93
N LEU A 200 3.66 -2.51 -6.28
CA LEU A 200 4.16 -2.94 -4.98
C LEU A 200 3.12 -2.69 -3.90
N LEU A 201 2.90 -3.69 -3.07
CA LEU A 201 2.01 -3.66 -1.91
C LEU A 201 2.77 -4.01 -0.64
N SER A 202 2.34 -3.45 0.48
CA SER A 202 2.71 -3.87 1.82
C SER A 202 1.45 -4.40 2.50
N VAL A 203 1.48 -5.66 2.91
CA VAL A 203 0.39 -6.35 3.61
C VAL A 203 0.80 -6.54 5.06
N VAL A 204 -0.03 -6.08 5.99
CA VAL A 204 0.24 -6.13 7.44
C VAL A 204 -1.00 -6.66 8.14
N PRO A 205 -0.87 -7.50 9.16
CA PRO A 205 -2.00 -7.86 10.01
C PRO A 205 -2.69 -6.61 10.58
N ALA A 206 -4.02 -6.58 10.55
CA ALA A 206 -4.77 -5.40 10.99
C ALA A 206 -4.60 -5.18 12.49
N LYS A 207 -4.23 -3.95 12.89
CA LYS A 207 -4.03 -3.58 14.31
C LYS A 207 -5.34 -3.44 15.09
N LYS A 208 -6.41 -3.03 14.40
CA LYS A 208 -7.74 -2.81 14.99
C LYS A 208 -8.76 -3.62 14.20
N VAL A 209 -8.95 -4.85 14.60
CA VAL A 209 -10.11 -5.65 14.21
C VAL A 209 -11.21 -5.22 15.15
N GLY A 210 -12.27 -4.55 14.67
CA GLY A 210 -13.34 -4.05 15.51
C GLY A 210 -13.94 -5.15 16.40
N ARG A 211 -14.40 -4.74 17.58
CA ARG A 211 -15.27 -5.57 18.44
C ARG A 211 -16.63 -5.68 17.78
#